data_af64c3aafa3b3bc20cc5505066e51990
#
_entry.id   af64c3aafa3b3bc20cc5505066e51990
#
_cell.length_a   1.000
_cell.length_b   1.000
_cell.length_c   1.000
_cell.angle_alpha   90.00
_cell.angle_beta   90.00
_cell.angle_gamma   90.00
#
_symmetry.space_group_name_H-M   'P 1'
#
loop_
_entity.id
_entity.type
_entity.pdbx_description
1 polymer ?
#
loop_
_entity_poly.entity_id
_entity_poly.type
_entity_poly.pdbx_seq_one_letter_code
_entity_poly.pdbx_strand_id
1 'polypeptide(L)'
;MGIEEVLLIIGIVILIILMLFIISGAFIGDGVSSRNKKAKPSKELHNSFDEQRDYLDEGIANLKKKVTKEYEITSTRKDKLHGYLIDGKCNSNVYVLCIHGYRHIDGGFEFGRHSEIYLKKGYNLFLVDHQAHGKSEGKYISFGQYEHLDCLKWLDFMIGEFGNDIQIVLQGQSMGAATTYLLAAHKELPNNVKLVVADCGYTSFDKELVHCAPGPKWFGNILVVFVNLFLKVFRKIDLKKTNALEAVKNITLPTLIVHGNDDNFVPTYMGKQLYEACASIDKELLLVDGAEHARSIAVDPENYEKAITKFTDKYIK
;
A
#
# COMPACT_ATOMS: atom_id res chain seq x y z
N MET A 1 -38.78 -37.02 -18.97
CA MET A 1 -37.40 -36.55 -19.27
C MET A 1 -36.47 -37.71 -18.94
N GLY A 2 -35.68 -38.17 -19.92
CA GLY A 2 -34.75 -39.24 -19.71
C GLY A 2 -33.53 -38.76 -18.88
N ILE A 3 -32.77 -39.74 -18.32
CA ILE A 3 -31.59 -39.43 -17.52
C ILE A 3 -30.57 -38.62 -18.35
N GLU A 4 -30.41 -38.91 -19.62
CA GLU A 4 -29.48 -38.16 -20.52
C GLU A 4 -29.88 -36.71 -20.71
N GLU A 5 -31.18 -36.39 -20.83
CA GLU A 5 -31.69 -35.02 -20.93
C GLU A 5 -31.44 -34.25 -19.62
N VAL A 6 -31.60 -34.90 -18.46
CA VAL A 6 -31.30 -34.29 -17.16
C VAL A 6 -29.82 -33.99 -17.04
N LEU A 7 -28.93 -34.93 -17.39
CA LEU A 7 -27.49 -34.73 -17.35
C LEU A 7 -27.03 -33.63 -18.30
N LEU A 8 -27.62 -33.53 -19.48
CA LEU A 8 -27.34 -32.46 -20.44
C LEU A 8 -27.73 -31.09 -19.87
N ILE A 9 -28.91 -30.96 -19.27
CA ILE A 9 -29.39 -29.72 -18.64
C ILE A 9 -28.45 -29.32 -17.48
N ILE A 10 -28.08 -30.26 -16.61
CA ILE A 10 -27.12 -30.01 -15.54
C ILE A 10 -25.78 -29.51 -16.11
N GLY A 11 -25.26 -30.15 -17.13
CA GLY A 11 -24.04 -29.74 -17.80
C GLY A 11 -24.11 -28.30 -18.36
N ILE A 12 -25.21 -27.96 -19.00
CA ILE A 12 -25.44 -26.60 -19.53
C ILE A 12 -25.50 -25.57 -18.39
N VAL A 13 -26.20 -25.88 -17.30
CA VAL A 13 -26.30 -24.99 -16.14
C VAL A 13 -24.93 -24.75 -15.50
N ILE A 14 -24.12 -25.80 -15.34
CA ILE A 14 -22.75 -25.69 -14.82
C ILE A 14 -21.89 -24.80 -15.74
N LEU A 15 -21.98 -24.98 -17.05
CA LEU A 15 -21.23 -24.15 -18.03
C LEU A 15 -21.66 -22.68 -17.94
N ILE A 16 -22.95 -22.39 -17.80
CA ILE A 16 -23.46 -21.02 -17.65
C ILE A 16 -22.91 -20.40 -16.37
N ILE A 17 -22.96 -21.11 -15.23
CA ILE A 17 -22.41 -20.64 -13.95
C ILE A 17 -20.92 -20.34 -14.08
N LEU A 18 -20.15 -21.26 -14.68
CA LEU A 18 -18.72 -21.07 -14.89
C LEU A 18 -18.43 -19.84 -15.75
N MET A 19 -19.19 -19.66 -16.84
CA MET A 19 -19.06 -18.49 -17.72
C MET A 19 -19.37 -17.18 -16.97
N LEU A 20 -20.38 -17.16 -16.10
CA LEU A 20 -20.71 -16.01 -15.28
C LEU A 20 -19.57 -15.67 -14.32
N PHE A 21 -18.92 -16.65 -13.70
CA PHE A 21 -17.75 -16.41 -12.84
C PHE A 21 -16.56 -15.86 -13.62
N ILE A 22 -16.29 -16.40 -14.83
CA ILE A 22 -15.22 -15.90 -15.71
C ILE A 22 -15.47 -14.43 -16.09
N ILE A 23 -16.67 -14.09 -16.51
CA ILE A 23 -17.05 -12.73 -16.90
C ILE A 23 -16.96 -11.78 -15.70
N SER A 24 -17.51 -12.18 -14.55
CA SER A 24 -17.46 -11.38 -13.32
C SER A 24 -16.02 -11.20 -12.84
N GLY A 25 -15.22 -12.25 -12.88
CA GLY A 25 -13.80 -12.20 -12.52
C GLY A 25 -13.00 -11.27 -13.44
N ALA A 26 -13.29 -11.29 -14.74
CA ALA A 26 -12.68 -10.38 -15.72
C ALA A 26 -13.09 -8.92 -15.46
N PHE A 27 -14.37 -8.66 -15.25
CA PHE A 27 -14.90 -7.32 -15.00
C PHE A 27 -14.33 -6.72 -13.70
N ILE A 28 -14.34 -7.49 -12.61
CA ILE A 28 -13.78 -7.05 -11.34
C ILE A 28 -12.27 -6.89 -11.46
N GLY A 29 -11.56 -7.87 -12.03
CA GLY A 29 -10.11 -7.84 -12.19
C GLY A 29 -9.63 -6.64 -13.00
N ASP A 30 -10.33 -6.31 -14.09
CA ASP A 30 -10.08 -5.08 -14.85
C ASP A 30 -10.40 -3.85 -14.02
N GLY A 31 -11.57 -3.83 -13.38
CA GLY A 31 -12.03 -2.72 -12.54
C GLY A 31 -11.05 -2.37 -11.43
N VAL A 32 -10.54 -3.36 -10.68
CA VAL A 32 -9.61 -3.08 -9.55
C VAL A 32 -8.19 -2.77 -10.03
N SER A 33 -7.71 -3.35 -11.13
CA SER A 33 -6.33 -3.16 -11.58
C SER A 33 -6.12 -1.95 -12.48
N SER A 34 -7.14 -1.49 -13.19
CA SER A 34 -6.99 -0.43 -14.18
C SER A 34 -6.79 0.95 -13.55
N ARG A 35 -5.93 1.76 -14.19
CA ARG A 35 -5.74 3.17 -13.84
C ARG A 35 -7.06 3.93 -13.96
N ASN A 36 -7.51 4.53 -12.87
CA ASN A 36 -8.70 5.38 -12.90
C ASN A 36 -8.34 6.86 -12.79
N LYS A 37 -8.17 7.53 -13.93
CA LYS A 37 -7.90 8.98 -14.00
C LYS A 37 -9.07 9.86 -13.53
N LYS A 38 -10.27 9.28 -13.36
CA LYS A 38 -11.49 9.99 -12.99
C LYS A 38 -12.00 9.65 -11.60
N ALA A 39 -11.27 8.84 -10.85
CA ALA A 39 -11.66 8.50 -9.49
C ALA A 39 -11.68 9.77 -8.65
N LYS A 40 -12.87 10.31 -8.41
CA LYS A 40 -13.08 11.17 -7.26
C LYS A 40 -13.05 10.26 -6.03
N PRO A 41 -12.52 10.73 -4.89
CA PRO A 41 -12.70 10.00 -3.64
C PRO A 41 -14.18 9.66 -3.54
N SER A 42 -14.54 8.40 -3.36
CA SER A 42 -15.94 8.07 -3.19
C SER A 42 -16.39 8.73 -1.89
N LYS A 43 -17.37 9.64 -1.97
CA LYS A 43 -17.98 10.23 -0.78
C LYS A 43 -18.51 9.14 0.17
N GLU A 44 -18.79 7.96 -0.36
CA GLU A 44 -19.31 6.81 0.38
C GLU A 44 -18.29 6.11 1.28
N LEU A 45 -17.00 6.19 0.97
CA LEU A 45 -15.92 5.70 1.84
C LEU A 45 -15.59 6.64 3.01
N HIS A 46 -16.13 7.89 3.01
CA HIS A 46 -15.72 8.95 3.91
C HIS A 46 -16.91 9.72 4.52
N ASN A 47 -18.02 9.03 4.80
CA ASN A 47 -19.24 9.70 5.29
C ASN A 47 -19.19 10.22 6.72
N SER A 48 -18.11 10.03 7.47
CA SER A 48 -18.19 10.27 8.88
C SER A 48 -17.47 11.49 9.46
N PHE A 49 -16.54 12.17 8.78
CA PHE A 49 -15.87 13.30 9.45
C PHE A 49 -15.25 14.29 8.46
N ASP A 50 -15.95 15.36 8.15
CA ASP A 50 -15.47 16.45 7.30
C ASP A 50 -14.18 17.08 7.89
N GLU A 51 -14.09 17.26 9.22
CA GLU A 51 -12.93 17.86 9.90
C GLU A 51 -11.64 17.05 9.75
N GLN A 52 -11.71 15.71 9.88
CA GLN A 52 -10.52 14.87 9.68
C GLN A 52 -10.05 14.89 8.23
N ARG A 53 -10.99 14.95 7.30
CA ARG A 53 -10.67 15.08 5.89
C ARG A 53 -10.02 16.40 5.58
N ASP A 54 -10.59 17.50 6.06
CA ASP A 54 -10.03 18.84 5.86
C ASP A 54 -8.62 18.93 6.45
N TYR A 55 -8.40 18.32 7.61
CA TYR A 55 -7.08 18.23 8.24
C TYR A 55 -6.07 17.49 7.32
N LEU A 56 -6.44 16.36 6.74
CA LEU A 56 -5.56 15.60 5.85
C LEU A 56 -5.33 16.34 4.52
N ASP A 57 -6.39 16.88 3.90
CA ASP A 57 -6.33 17.59 2.62
C ASP A 57 -5.46 18.86 2.72
N GLU A 58 -5.51 19.56 3.85
CA GLU A 58 -4.61 20.71 4.14
C GLU A 58 -3.15 20.25 4.20
N GLY A 59 -2.86 19.13 4.87
CA GLY A 59 -1.53 18.53 4.91
C GLY A 59 -0.99 18.23 3.51
N ILE A 60 -1.81 17.63 2.65
CA ILE A 60 -1.47 17.33 1.24
C ILE A 60 -1.18 18.62 0.49
N ALA A 61 -2.04 19.64 0.60
CA ALA A 61 -1.85 20.91 -0.06
C ALA A 61 -0.56 21.63 0.38
N ASN A 62 -0.23 21.55 1.65
CA ASN A 62 1.00 22.11 2.21
C ASN A 62 2.24 21.33 1.76
N LEU A 63 2.16 20.01 1.68
CA LEU A 63 3.27 19.16 1.23
C LEU A 63 3.63 19.44 -0.23
N LYS A 64 2.64 19.59 -1.11
CA LYS A 64 2.85 19.91 -2.53
C LYS A 64 3.66 21.19 -2.78
N LYS A 65 3.50 22.19 -1.90
CA LYS A 65 4.24 23.47 -1.99
C LYS A 65 5.71 23.34 -1.60
N LYS A 66 6.11 22.23 -0.96
CA LYS A 66 7.47 22.02 -0.43
C LYS A 66 8.36 21.20 -1.37
N VAL A 67 7.86 20.77 -2.52
CA VAL A 67 8.67 20.01 -3.50
C VAL A 67 9.85 20.84 -3.96
N THR A 68 11.04 20.31 -3.77
CA THR A 68 12.30 20.96 -4.16
C THR A 68 12.87 20.43 -5.47
N LYS A 69 12.64 19.15 -5.75
CA LYS A 69 13.10 18.50 -6.99
C LYS A 69 12.18 17.34 -7.38
N GLU A 70 12.04 17.11 -8.68
CA GLU A 70 11.34 15.97 -9.25
C GLU A 70 12.34 15.06 -9.95
N TYR A 71 12.08 13.75 -9.91
CA TYR A 71 12.91 12.73 -10.52
C TYR A 71 12.09 11.73 -11.31
N GLU A 72 12.73 11.10 -12.27
CA GLU A 72 12.14 10.03 -13.07
C GLU A 72 13.06 8.82 -13.11
N ILE A 73 12.49 7.62 -12.97
CA ILE A 73 13.20 6.36 -13.24
C ILE A 73 12.36 5.45 -14.14
N THR A 74 12.95 4.38 -14.62
CA THR A 74 12.23 3.35 -15.37
C THR A 74 11.81 2.22 -14.46
N SER A 75 10.51 1.91 -14.45
CA SER A 75 9.91 0.83 -13.66
C SER A 75 10.41 -0.56 -14.08
N THR A 76 10.10 -1.57 -13.29
CA THR A 76 10.30 -2.98 -13.63
C THR A 76 9.54 -3.38 -14.91
N ARG A 77 8.42 -2.72 -15.20
CA ARG A 77 7.58 -2.94 -16.39
C ARG A 77 7.90 -1.99 -17.54
N LYS A 78 8.98 -1.23 -17.45
CA LYS A 78 9.47 -0.26 -18.46
C LYS A 78 8.60 0.99 -18.63
N ASP A 79 7.72 1.27 -17.71
CA ASP A 79 6.99 2.53 -17.63
C ASP A 79 7.85 3.58 -16.90
N LYS A 80 7.62 4.86 -17.18
CA LYS A 80 8.25 5.97 -16.48
C LYS A 80 7.59 6.18 -15.11
N LEU A 81 8.38 6.27 -14.06
CA LEU A 81 7.93 6.55 -12.69
C LEU A 81 8.41 7.93 -12.27
N HIS A 82 7.56 8.63 -11.51
CA HIS A 82 7.86 9.92 -10.93
C HIS A 82 8.10 9.81 -9.43
N GLY A 83 9.07 10.60 -8.94
CA GLY A 83 9.34 10.79 -7.53
C GLY A 83 9.61 12.26 -7.22
N TYR A 84 9.37 12.67 -5.99
CA TYR A 84 9.47 14.04 -5.52
C TYR A 84 10.36 14.11 -4.29
N LEU A 85 11.34 14.99 -4.31
CA LEU A 85 12.16 15.31 -3.15
C LEU A 85 11.57 16.51 -2.42
N ILE A 86 11.56 16.43 -1.12
CA ILE A 86 11.31 17.54 -0.21
C ILE A 86 12.46 17.58 0.76
N ASP A 87 13.25 18.63 0.68
CA ASP A 87 14.40 18.80 1.53
C ASP A 87 13.97 19.09 2.98
N GLY A 88 14.63 18.40 3.90
CA GLY A 88 14.56 18.67 5.32
C GLY A 88 15.53 19.76 5.73
N LYS A 89 16.28 19.54 6.81
CA LYS A 89 17.34 20.45 7.23
C LYS A 89 18.58 20.24 6.36
N CYS A 90 19.33 21.33 6.15
CA CYS A 90 20.61 21.28 5.46
C CYS A 90 21.53 20.20 6.05
N ASN A 91 22.15 19.40 5.16
CA ASN A 91 23.06 18.29 5.50
C ASN A 91 22.44 17.08 6.22
N SER A 92 21.10 16.90 6.19
CA SER A 92 20.52 15.65 6.67
C SER A 92 20.82 14.52 5.67
N ASN A 93 21.39 13.41 6.17
CA ASN A 93 21.56 12.17 5.42
C ASN A 93 20.41 11.17 5.65
N VAL A 94 19.33 11.62 6.30
CA VAL A 94 18.16 10.78 6.58
C VAL A 94 17.05 11.08 5.58
N TYR A 95 16.54 10.02 4.97
CA TYR A 95 15.47 10.09 3.99
C TYR A 95 14.30 9.20 4.39
N VAL A 96 13.09 9.64 4.12
CA VAL A 96 11.88 8.83 4.28
C VAL A 96 11.32 8.51 2.91
N LEU A 97 11.34 7.25 2.52
CA LEU A 97 10.68 6.79 1.30
C LEU A 97 9.18 6.59 1.61
N CYS A 98 8.34 7.44 1.03
CA CYS A 98 6.90 7.45 1.23
C CYS A 98 6.19 6.65 0.13
N ILE A 99 5.49 5.58 0.51
CA ILE A 99 4.90 4.56 -0.35
C ILE A 99 3.38 4.59 -0.19
N HIS A 100 2.69 5.23 -1.15
CA HIS A 100 1.27 5.57 -1.03
C HIS A 100 0.31 4.40 -1.24
N GLY A 101 -0.95 4.62 -0.84
CA GLY A 101 -2.04 3.65 -0.92
C GLY A 101 -2.66 3.50 -2.30
N TYR A 102 -3.66 2.62 -2.36
CA TYR A 102 -4.40 2.28 -3.56
C TYR A 102 -5.25 3.46 -4.07
N ARG A 103 -5.06 3.81 -5.34
CA ARG A 103 -5.84 4.85 -6.04
C ARG A 103 -5.86 6.21 -5.37
N HIS A 104 -4.86 6.52 -4.54
CA HIS A 104 -4.76 7.87 -4.00
C HIS A 104 -4.57 8.87 -5.15
N ILE A 105 -5.45 9.90 -5.21
CA ILE A 105 -5.50 10.85 -6.33
C ILE A 105 -4.21 11.64 -6.44
N ASP A 106 -3.66 11.99 -5.29
CA ASP A 106 -2.47 12.83 -5.19
C ASP A 106 -1.17 12.00 -5.12
N GLY A 107 -1.22 10.68 -5.37
CA GLY A 107 -0.05 9.81 -5.38
C GLY A 107 0.74 9.90 -4.07
N GLY A 108 2.05 10.10 -4.18
CA GLY A 108 2.95 10.20 -3.04
C GLY A 108 2.65 11.33 -2.05
N PHE A 109 1.80 12.30 -2.40
CA PHE A 109 1.41 13.39 -1.49
C PHE A 109 0.41 12.98 -0.41
N GLU A 110 -0.09 11.74 -0.42
CA GLU A 110 -0.92 11.18 0.66
C GLU A 110 -0.33 11.41 2.05
N PHE A 111 0.99 11.52 2.15
CA PHE A 111 1.72 11.67 3.40
C PHE A 111 1.75 13.12 3.95
N GLY A 112 0.81 13.98 3.58
CA GLY A 112 0.79 15.38 3.99
C GLY A 112 1.05 15.60 5.48
N ARG A 113 0.28 14.99 6.36
CA ARG A 113 0.46 15.13 7.82
C ARG A 113 1.60 14.29 8.38
N HIS A 114 1.82 13.10 7.85
CA HIS A 114 2.98 12.26 8.24
C HIS A 114 4.30 13.00 8.00
N SER A 115 4.38 13.74 6.90
CA SER A 115 5.57 14.50 6.51
C SER A 115 5.98 15.54 7.55
N GLU A 116 5.03 16.14 8.26
CA GLU A 116 5.30 17.16 9.28
C GLU A 116 6.15 16.58 10.42
N ILE A 117 5.91 15.32 10.83
CA ILE A 117 6.67 14.62 11.86
C ILE A 117 8.15 14.52 11.45
N TYR A 118 8.40 14.06 10.24
CA TYR A 118 9.75 13.84 9.74
C TYR A 118 10.49 15.16 9.43
N LEU A 119 9.78 16.14 8.88
CA LEU A 119 10.36 17.47 8.61
C LEU A 119 10.72 18.22 9.90
N LYS A 120 9.94 18.08 10.98
CA LYS A 120 10.32 18.60 12.32
C LYS A 120 11.67 18.04 12.79
N LYS A 121 11.95 16.76 12.47
CA LYS A 121 13.23 16.09 12.77
C LYS A 121 14.35 16.50 11.81
N GLY A 122 14.02 17.20 10.72
CA GLY A 122 14.96 17.63 9.69
C GLY A 122 15.28 16.56 8.66
N TYR A 123 14.47 15.50 8.56
CA TYR A 123 14.65 14.45 7.55
C TYR A 123 14.15 14.89 6.18
N ASN A 124 14.78 14.38 5.14
CA ASN A 124 14.32 14.56 3.76
C ASN A 124 13.20 13.56 3.46
N LEU A 125 12.27 13.94 2.61
CA LEU A 125 11.20 13.08 2.16
C LEU A 125 11.37 12.76 0.68
N PHE A 126 11.23 11.50 0.33
CA PHE A 126 11.18 11.04 -1.04
C PHE A 126 9.84 10.39 -1.30
N LEU A 127 8.97 11.11 -2.00
CA LEU A 127 7.62 10.66 -2.31
C LEU A 127 7.63 9.99 -3.68
N VAL A 128 7.03 8.82 -3.83
CA VAL A 128 6.96 8.13 -5.12
C VAL A 128 5.54 8.01 -5.60
N ASP A 129 5.31 8.19 -6.89
CA ASP A 129 4.08 7.80 -7.56
C ASP A 129 4.25 6.39 -8.10
N HIS A 130 3.46 5.44 -7.63
CA HIS A 130 3.41 4.09 -8.19
C HIS A 130 2.95 4.08 -9.65
N GLN A 131 3.22 2.98 -10.37
CA GLN A 131 2.61 2.76 -11.69
C GLN A 131 1.10 3.00 -11.62
N ALA A 132 0.56 3.58 -12.68
CA ALA A 132 -0.86 3.93 -12.80
C ALA A 132 -1.38 4.97 -11.78
N HIS A 133 -0.50 5.70 -11.09
CA HIS A 133 -0.86 6.80 -10.17
C HIS A 133 -0.14 8.10 -10.52
N GLY A 134 -0.64 9.21 -10.00
CA GLY A 134 -0.01 10.53 -10.11
C GLY A 134 0.51 10.86 -11.52
N LYS A 135 1.76 11.31 -11.61
CA LYS A 135 2.47 11.59 -12.87
C LYS A 135 3.10 10.33 -13.48
N SER A 136 3.24 9.23 -12.74
CA SER A 136 3.81 7.99 -13.26
C SER A 136 2.97 7.40 -14.38
N GLU A 137 3.65 6.79 -15.34
CA GLU A 137 3.01 6.02 -16.41
C GLU A 137 2.45 4.69 -15.89
N GLY A 138 2.06 3.84 -16.81
CA GLY A 138 1.47 2.54 -16.51
C GLY A 138 -0.05 2.55 -16.57
N LYS A 139 -0.59 1.37 -16.83
CA LYS A 139 -2.04 1.16 -17.01
C LYS A 139 -2.66 0.42 -15.85
N TYR A 140 -1.86 -0.33 -15.09
CA TYR A 140 -2.37 -1.30 -14.11
C TYR A 140 -1.66 -1.19 -12.77
N ILE A 141 -2.44 -1.33 -11.71
CA ILE A 141 -2.01 -1.42 -10.31
C ILE A 141 -1.81 -2.89 -9.99
N SER A 142 -0.73 -3.25 -9.33
CA SER A 142 -0.37 -4.65 -9.04
C SER A 142 -0.39 -5.02 -7.55
N PHE A 143 -0.94 -4.14 -6.72
CA PHE A 143 -1.26 -4.40 -5.31
C PHE A 143 -0.04 -4.80 -4.45
N GLY A 144 1.12 -4.27 -4.78
CA GLY A 144 2.39 -4.55 -4.14
C GLY A 144 3.32 -5.45 -4.97
N GLN A 145 2.81 -6.25 -5.94
CA GLN A 145 3.66 -7.21 -6.67
C GLN A 145 4.77 -6.55 -7.50
N TYR A 146 4.51 -5.48 -8.19
CA TYR A 146 5.53 -4.73 -8.95
C TYR A 146 5.93 -3.46 -8.22
N GLU A 147 5.02 -2.89 -7.42
CA GLU A 147 5.27 -1.68 -6.66
C GLU A 147 6.48 -1.83 -5.72
N HIS A 148 6.64 -2.99 -5.03
CA HIS A 148 7.82 -3.20 -4.17
C HIS A 148 9.13 -3.33 -4.96
N LEU A 149 9.09 -3.90 -6.18
CA LEU A 149 10.26 -3.98 -7.06
C LEU A 149 10.63 -2.61 -7.62
N ASP A 150 9.64 -1.77 -7.88
CA ASP A 150 9.86 -0.40 -8.31
C ASP A 150 10.39 0.46 -7.14
N CYS A 151 9.91 0.22 -5.91
CA CYS A 151 10.49 0.84 -4.72
C CYS A 151 11.94 0.43 -4.49
N LEU A 152 12.31 -0.83 -4.79
CA LEU A 152 13.72 -1.27 -4.73
C LEU A 152 14.57 -0.45 -5.70
N LYS A 153 14.11 -0.20 -6.93
CA LYS A 153 14.81 0.68 -7.89
C LYS A 153 14.90 2.13 -7.41
N TRP A 154 13.87 2.61 -6.72
CA TRP A 154 13.93 3.93 -6.11
C TRP A 154 14.98 3.99 -4.99
N LEU A 155 15.14 2.92 -4.19
CA LEU A 155 16.20 2.84 -3.18
C LEU A 155 17.59 2.87 -3.83
N ASP A 156 17.81 2.11 -4.90
CA ASP A 156 19.06 2.13 -5.65
C ASP A 156 19.35 3.52 -6.23
N PHE A 157 18.34 4.17 -6.79
CA PHE A 157 18.42 5.54 -7.30
C PHE A 157 18.78 6.52 -6.18
N MET A 158 18.10 6.46 -5.03
CA MET A 158 18.35 7.35 -3.89
C MET A 158 19.78 7.22 -3.36
N ILE A 159 20.29 6.00 -3.26
CA ILE A 159 21.66 5.74 -2.81
C ILE A 159 22.67 6.29 -3.82
N GLY A 160 22.42 6.11 -5.13
CA GLY A 160 23.27 6.65 -6.18
C GLY A 160 23.28 8.18 -6.26
N GLU A 161 22.11 8.82 -6.05
CA GLU A 161 21.96 10.28 -6.14
C GLU A 161 22.40 11.02 -4.87
N PHE A 162 22.08 10.47 -3.69
CA PHE A 162 22.27 11.16 -2.41
C PHE A 162 23.46 10.66 -1.59
N GLY A 163 24.10 9.56 -1.99
CA GLY A 163 25.28 9.00 -1.36
C GLY A 163 25.05 7.68 -0.62
N ASN A 164 26.14 6.94 -0.41
CA ASN A 164 26.09 5.60 0.21
C ASN A 164 25.86 5.63 1.72
N ASP A 165 25.99 6.76 2.37
CA ASP A 165 25.87 6.98 3.81
C ASP A 165 24.45 7.40 4.24
N ILE A 166 23.52 7.53 3.31
CA ILE A 166 22.13 7.88 3.65
C ILE A 166 21.48 6.77 4.49
N GLN A 167 20.60 7.20 5.40
CA GLN A 167 19.75 6.33 6.19
C GLN A 167 18.31 6.47 5.72
N ILE A 168 17.64 5.35 5.50
CA ILE A 168 16.29 5.37 4.90
C ILE A 168 15.28 4.76 5.85
N VAL A 169 14.19 5.49 6.07
CA VAL A 169 12.96 5.03 6.71
C VAL A 169 11.96 4.66 5.60
N LEU A 170 11.38 3.48 5.65
CA LEU A 170 10.25 3.13 4.80
C LEU A 170 8.95 3.52 5.52
N GLN A 171 8.14 4.35 4.87
CA GLN A 171 6.81 4.76 5.37
C GLN A 171 5.76 4.36 4.34
N GLY A 172 4.89 3.41 4.70
CA GLY A 172 3.81 2.96 3.81
C GLY A 172 2.42 3.12 4.43
N GLN A 173 1.41 3.36 3.58
CA GLN A 173 0.02 3.43 4.00
C GLN A 173 -0.87 2.53 3.15
N SER A 174 -1.77 1.74 3.75
CA SER A 174 -2.73 0.86 3.05
C SER A 174 -2.03 -0.12 2.09
N MET A 175 -2.32 -0.07 0.78
CA MET A 175 -1.56 -0.81 -0.24
C MET A 175 -0.06 -0.50 -0.15
N GLY A 176 0.30 0.75 0.15
CA GLY A 176 1.69 1.14 0.37
C GLY A 176 2.32 0.46 1.57
N ALA A 177 1.57 0.23 2.65
CA ALA A 177 2.05 -0.55 3.81
C ALA A 177 2.29 -2.01 3.44
N ALA A 178 1.37 -2.64 2.69
CA ALA A 178 1.57 -4.00 2.17
C ALA A 178 2.79 -4.07 1.23
N THR A 179 2.96 -3.06 0.37
CA THR A 179 4.15 -2.90 -0.50
C THR A 179 5.43 -2.78 0.33
N THR A 180 5.38 -2.01 1.42
CA THR A 180 6.52 -1.82 2.34
C THR A 180 6.93 -3.13 3.00
N TYR A 181 5.99 -3.98 3.40
CA TYR A 181 6.33 -5.31 3.94
C TYR A 181 7.00 -6.20 2.89
N LEU A 182 6.49 -6.22 1.66
CA LEU A 182 7.11 -6.98 0.56
C LEU A 182 8.51 -6.47 0.24
N LEU A 183 8.72 -5.15 0.25
CA LEU A 183 10.01 -4.50 0.05
C LEU A 183 10.99 -4.83 1.18
N ALA A 184 10.56 -4.68 2.44
CA ALA A 184 11.41 -4.92 3.61
C ALA A 184 11.84 -6.38 3.77
N ALA A 185 11.06 -7.32 3.21
CA ALA A 185 11.40 -8.74 3.16
C ALA A 185 12.24 -9.14 1.92
N HIS A 186 12.52 -8.19 1.01
CA HIS A 186 13.23 -8.51 -0.23
C HIS A 186 14.73 -8.78 0.05
N LYS A 187 15.25 -9.86 -0.56
CA LYS A 187 16.65 -10.29 -0.36
C LYS A 187 17.72 -9.26 -0.78
N GLU A 188 17.37 -8.37 -1.69
CA GLU A 188 18.23 -7.32 -2.22
C GLU A 188 17.97 -5.97 -1.54
N LEU A 189 17.26 -5.95 -0.40
CA LEU A 189 17.03 -4.71 0.35
C LEU A 189 18.36 -4.09 0.78
N PRO A 190 18.63 -2.80 0.45
CA PRO A 190 19.89 -2.16 0.84
C PRO A 190 20.01 -1.97 2.36
N ASN A 191 21.23 -2.08 2.88
CA ASN A 191 21.53 -1.84 4.30
C ASN A 191 21.30 -0.38 4.76
N ASN A 192 21.06 0.53 3.83
CA ASN A 192 20.67 1.91 4.08
C ASN A 192 19.28 2.01 4.71
N VAL A 193 18.42 1.04 4.49
CA VAL A 193 17.09 0.96 5.13
C VAL A 193 17.28 0.57 6.59
N LYS A 194 16.76 1.42 7.51
CA LYS A 194 16.98 1.27 8.94
C LYS A 194 15.74 0.88 9.72
N LEU A 195 14.58 1.28 9.21
CA LEU A 195 13.34 1.03 9.93
C LEU A 195 12.12 1.05 8.97
N VAL A 196 11.06 0.37 9.39
CA VAL A 196 9.79 0.24 8.70
C VAL A 196 8.68 0.86 9.54
N VAL A 197 7.87 1.74 8.92
CA VAL A 197 6.61 2.24 9.47
C VAL A 197 5.50 1.91 8.47
N ALA A 198 4.52 1.14 8.90
CA ALA A 198 3.46 0.66 8.00
C ALA A 198 2.09 0.84 8.65
N ASP A 199 1.24 1.67 8.05
CA ASP A 199 -0.08 2.03 8.55
C ASP A 199 -1.18 1.37 7.73
N CYS A 200 -2.16 0.75 8.39
CA CYS A 200 -3.37 0.11 7.87
C CYS A 200 -3.16 -0.87 6.69
N GLY A 201 -2.05 -1.64 6.72
CA GLY A 201 -1.75 -2.61 5.68
C GLY A 201 -2.58 -3.88 5.78
N TYR A 202 -2.90 -4.49 4.61
CA TYR A 202 -3.59 -5.77 4.54
C TYR A 202 -2.62 -6.96 4.57
N THR A 203 -3.14 -8.14 4.97
CA THR A 203 -2.34 -9.38 4.98
C THR A 203 -2.02 -9.89 3.58
N SER A 204 -2.97 -9.77 2.65
CA SER A 204 -2.81 -10.05 1.22
C SER A 204 -3.99 -9.49 0.44
N PHE A 205 -3.78 -9.11 -0.82
CA PHE A 205 -4.83 -8.45 -1.59
C PHE A 205 -5.98 -9.39 -1.96
N ASP A 206 -5.74 -10.69 -2.10
CA ASP A 206 -6.81 -11.68 -2.29
C ASP A 206 -7.75 -11.77 -1.09
N LYS A 207 -7.21 -11.68 0.14
CA LYS A 207 -8.01 -11.64 1.37
C LYS A 207 -8.81 -10.36 1.50
N GLU A 208 -8.20 -9.25 1.12
CA GLU A 208 -8.87 -7.95 1.06
C GLU A 208 -10.04 -7.97 0.06
N LEU A 209 -9.84 -8.53 -1.12
CA LEU A 209 -10.91 -8.70 -2.11
C LEU A 209 -12.05 -9.58 -1.60
N VAL A 210 -11.75 -10.67 -0.88
CA VAL A 210 -12.77 -11.52 -0.26
C VAL A 210 -13.55 -10.75 0.81
N HIS A 211 -12.88 -9.90 1.57
CA HIS A 211 -13.53 -9.07 2.58
C HIS A 211 -14.48 -8.04 1.94
N CYS A 212 -14.04 -7.37 0.89
CA CYS A 212 -14.83 -6.38 0.17
C CYS A 212 -15.92 -6.99 -0.75
N ALA A 213 -15.88 -8.31 -1.01
CA ALA A 213 -16.85 -8.95 -1.87
C ALA A 213 -18.24 -9.02 -1.22
N PRO A 214 -19.32 -8.73 -1.96
CA PRO A 214 -20.66 -8.87 -1.44
C PRO A 214 -21.04 -10.33 -1.17
N GLY A 215 -21.83 -10.57 -0.14
CA GLY A 215 -22.36 -11.88 0.19
C GLY A 215 -21.45 -12.75 1.07
N PRO A 216 -21.66 -14.07 1.11
CA PRO A 216 -20.92 -14.93 2.02
C PRO A 216 -19.48 -15.15 1.57
N LYS A 217 -18.56 -15.31 2.51
CA LYS A 217 -17.10 -15.46 2.25
C LYS A 217 -16.75 -16.58 1.26
N TRP A 218 -17.52 -17.69 1.25
CA TRP A 218 -17.28 -18.79 0.29
C TRP A 218 -17.45 -18.33 -1.16
N PHE A 219 -18.44 -17.47 -1.44
CA PHE A 219 -18.68 -16.89 -2.75
C PHE A 219 -17.51 -15.96 -3.16
N GLY A 220 -17.09 -15.08 -2.25
CA GLY A 220 -15.91 -14.23 -2.44
C GLY A 220 -14.64 -15.03 -2.76
N ASN A 221 -14.42 -16.14 -2.03
CA ASN A 221 -13.27 -17.02 -2.27
C ASN A 221 -13.28 -17.64 -3.69
N ILE A 222 -14.45 -18.07 -4.18
CA ILE A 222 -14.58 -18.57 -5.57
C ILE A 222 -14.31 -17.44 -6.57
N LEU A 223 -14.94 -16.29 -6.37
CA LEU A 223 -14.82 -15.13 -7.27
C LEU A 223 -13.37 -14.67 -7.42
N VAL A 224 -12.62 -14.59 -6.32
CA VAL A 224 -11.21 -14.19 -6.32
C VAL A 224 -10.32 -15.14 -7.14
N VAL A 225 -10.67 -16.43 -7.23
CA VAL A 225 -9.95 -17.36 -8.13
C VAL A 225 -10.04 -16.90 -9.59
N PHE A 226 -11.23 -16.49 -10.04
CA PHE A 226 -11.42 -16.01 -11.41
C PHE A 226 -10.83 -14.61 -11.64
N VAL A 227 -10.91 -13.73 -10.63
CA VAL A 227 -10.21 -12.44 -10.64
C VAL A 227 -8.70 -12.67 -10.81
N ASN A 228 -8.10 -13.55 -9.99
CA ASN A 228 -6.66 -13.83 -10.07
C ASN A 228 -6.29 -14.47 -11.43
N LEU A 229 -7.13 -15.38 -11.95
CA LEU A 229 -6.91 -15.97 -13.27
C LEU A 229 -6.85 -14.89 -14.35
N PHE A 230 -7.82 -13.97 -14.37
CA PHE A 230 -7.83 -12.85 -15.32
C PHE A 230 -6.59 -11.96 -15.15
N LEU A 231 -6.28 -11.54 -13.95
CA LEU A 231 -5.11 -10.70 -13.67
C LEU A 231 -3.81 -11.38 -14.10
N LYS A 232 -3.68 -12.68 -13.84
CA LYS A 232 -2.50 -13.46 -14.20
C LYS A 232 -2.31 -13.60 -15.72
N VAL A 233 -3.39 -13.88 -16.43
CA VAL A 233 -3.34 -14.08 -17.89
C VAL A 233 -3.18 -12.75 -18.64
N PHE A 234 -4.01 -11.75 -18.31
CA PHE A 234 -4.11 -10.52 -19.11
C PHE A 234 -3.29 -9.36 -18.58
N ARG A 235 -2.91 -9.37 -17.30
CA ARG A 235 -2.16 -8.25 -16.65
C ARG A 235 -0.79 -8.66 -16.14
N LYS A 236 -0.49 -9.98 -16.12
CA LYS A 236 0.74 -10.56 -15.54
C LYS A 236 0.86 -10.29 -14.05
N ILE A 237 -0.29 -10.13 -13.36
CA ILE A 237 -0.39 -9.91 -11.92
C ILE A 237 -0.90 -11.19 -11.27
N ASP A 238 -0.17 -11.70 -10.28
CA ASP A 238 -0.54 -12.87 -9.49
C ASP A 238 -0.78 -12.45 -8.04
N LEU A 239 -2.02 -12.49 -7.58
CA LEU A 239 -2.38 -12.08 -6.22
C LEU A 239 -1.65 -12.87 -5.13
N LYS A 240 -1.19 -14.08 -5.42
CA LYS A 240 -0.36 -14.85 -4.48
C LYS A 240 0.97 -14.17 -4.16
N LYS A 241 1.46 -13.30 -5.05
CA LYS A 241 2.69 -12.53 -4.86
C LYS A 241 2.48 -11.24 -4.05
N THR A 242 1.26 -10.94 -3.64
CA THR A 242 0.94 -9.78 -2.81
C THR A 242 0.74 -10.15 -1.33
N ASN A 243 1.31 -11.27 -0.90
CA ASN A 243 1.12 -11.81 0.44
C ASN A 243 2.07 -11.17 1.44
N ALA A 244 1.61 -10.08 2.05
CA ALA A 244 2.35 -9.35 3.09
C ALA A 244 2.49 -10.19 4.38
N LEU A 245 1.52 -11.06 4.69
CA LEU A 245 1.59 -11.93 5.88
C LEU A 245 2.75 -12.92 5.81
N GLU A 246 3.06 -13.44 4.62
CA GLU A 246 4.26 -14.28 4.46
C GLU A 246 5.54 -13.43 4.43
N ALA A 247 5.47 -12.23 3.86
CA ALA A 247 6.63 -11.34 3.80
C ALA A 247 7.12 -10.92 5.19
N VAL A 248 6.20 -10.53 6.10
CA VAL A 248 6.60 -10.06 7.45
C VAL A 248 7.36 -11.09 8.26
N LYS A 249 7.21 -12.38 7.96
CA LYS A 249 7.98 -13.46 8.61
C LYS A 249 9.48 -13.42 8.31
N ASN A 250 9.88 -12.62 7.32
CA ASN A 250 11.29 -12.46 6.90
C ASN A 250 11.83 -11.05 7.20
N ILE A 251 11.04 -10.15 7.80
CA ILE A 251 11.48 -8.81 8.17
C ILE A 251 12.25 -8.87 9.48
N THR A 252 13.51 -8.46 9.43
CA THR A 252 14.37 -8.35 10.61
C THR A 252 14.59 -6.91 11.08
N LEU A 253 14.21 -5.93 10.25
CA LEU A 253 14.31 -4.51 10.57
C LEU A 253 13.34 -4.12 11.68
N PRO A 254 13.68 -3.12 12.51
CA PRO A 254 12.74 -2.50 13.43
C PRO A 254 11.47 -2.11 12.70
N THR A 255 10.30 -2.48 13.22
CA THR A 255 9.03 -2.35 12.51
C THR A 255 7.94 -1.78 13.41
N LEU A 256 7.45 -0.59 13.07
CA LEU A 256 6.24 0.00 13.65
C LEU A 256 5.04 -0.30 12.74
N ILE A 257 4.07 -1.01 13.27
CA ILE A 257 2.79 -1.28 12.61
C ILE A 257 1.75 -0.38 13.26
N VAL A 258 1.02 0.37 12.46
CA VAL A 258 -0.10 1.21 12.93
C VAL A 258 -1.38 0.70 12.29
N HIS A 259 -2.50 0.74 13.03
CA HIS A 259 -3.79 0.38 12.48
C HIS A 259 -4.92 1.07 13.25
N GLY A 260 -5.94 1.52 12.52
CA GLY A 260 -7.16 2.02 13.13
C GLY A 260 -7.99 0.88 13.75
N ASN A 261 -8.51 1.09 14.96
CA ASN A 261 -9.27 0.03 15.63
C ASN A 261 -10.68 -0.12 15.06
N ASP A 262 -11.17 0.90 14.34
CA ASP A 262 -12.48 0.91 13.67
C ASP A 262 -12.35 0.80 12.13
N ASP A 263 -11.19 0.34 11.65
CA ASP A 263 -10.96 0.11 10.22
C ASP A 263 -11.78 -1.08 9.72
N ASN A 264 -12.83 -0.77 8.96
CA ASN A 264 -13.72 -1.75 8.33
C ASN A 264 -13.38 -1.98 6.86
N PHE A 265 -12.48 -1.18 6.27
CA PHE A 265 -12.04 -1.34 4.89
C PHE A 265 -10.90 -2.36 4.82
N VAL A 266 -9.80 -2.12 5.55
CA VAL A 266 -8.79 -3.15 5.84
C VAL A 266 -8.97 -3.55 7.31
N PRO A 267 -9.63 -4.67 7.61
CA PRO A 267 -10.03 -4.98 8.99
C PRO A 267 -8.85 -5.03 9.96
N THR A 268 -9.01 -4.44 11.14
CA THR A 268 -7.99 -4.34 12.20
C THR A 268 -7.32 -5.68 12.54
N TYR A 269 -8.05 -6.82 12.40
CA TYR A 269 -7.45 -8.13 12.63
C TYR A 269 -6.29 -8.44 11.67
N MET A 270 -6.26 -7.84 10.47
CA MET A 270 -5.15 -8.01 9.53
C MET A 270 -3.87 -7.36 10.08
N GLY A 271 -3.96 -6.15 10.65
CA GLY A 271 -2.83 -5.49 11.31
C GLY A 271 -2.30 -6.31 12.50
N LYS A 272 -3.20 -6.87 13.30
CA LYS A 272 -2.84 -7.77 14.42
C LYS A 272 -2.11 -9.03 13.92
N GLN A 273 -2.61 -9.68 12.86
CA GLN A 273 -1.95 -10.85 12.25
C GLN A 273 -0.57 -10.52 11.69
N LEU A 274 -0.42 -9.36 11.04
CA LEU A 274 0.88 -8.88 10.54
C LEU A 274 1.87 -8.68 11.68
N TYR A 275 1.44 -8.04 12.77
CA TYR A 275 2.27 -7.85 13.96
C TYR A 275 2.68 -9.18 14.59
N GLU A 276 1.76 -10.09 14.81
CA GLU A 276 2.03 -11.41 15.40
C GLU A 276 3.03 -12.21 14.56
N ALA A 277 2.86 -12.20 13.23
CA ALA A 277 3.70 -12.96 12.30
C ALA A 277 5.06 -12.31 12.00
N CYS A 278 5.21 -10.99 12.25
CA CYS A 278 6.45 -10.27 11.94
C CYS A 278 7.63 -10.82 12.74
N ALA A 279 8.73 -11.17 12.04
CA ALA A 279 9.93 -11.75 12.63
C ALA A 279 10.85 -10.71 13.28
N SER A 280 10.60 -9.42 13.12
CA SER A 280 11.39 -8.37 13.78
C SER A 280 11.36 -8.56 15.30
N ILE A 281 12.53 -8.51 15.93
CA ILE A 281 12.66 -8.54 17.39
C ILE A 281 12.16 -7.22 17.99
N ASP A 282 12.46 -6.13 17.31
CA ASP A 282 12.03 -4.78 17.68
C ASP A 282 10.79 -4.37 16.87
N LYS A 283 9.63 -4.82 17.30
CA LYS A 283 8.35 -4.47 16.67
C LYS A 283 7.36 -3.90 17.67
N GLU A 284 6.53 -2.98 17.20
CA GLU A 284 5.44 -2.39 17.98
C GLU A 284 4.16 -2.32 17.15
N LEU A 285 3.03 -2.49 17.79
CA LEU A 285 1.70 -2.29 17.20
C LEU A 285 1.02 -1.12 17.90
N LEU A 286 0.77 -0.04 17.16
CA LEU A 286 -0.07 1.06 17.59
C LEU A 286 -1.48 0.86 17.04
N LEU A 287 -2.44 0.60 17.92
CA LEU A 287 -3.86 0.59 17.58
C LEU A 287 -4.46 1.93 18.01
N VAL A 288 -5.14 2.61 17.09
CA VAL A 288 -5.76 3.92 17.33
C VAL A 288 -7.26 3.74 17.42
N ASP A 289 -7.79 3.92 18.63
CA ASP A 289 -9.23 3.81 18.90
C ASP A 289 -10.00 4.90 18.15
N GLY A 290 -11.15 4.55 17.57
CA GLY A 290 -11.99 5.46 16.79
C GLY A 290 -11.43 5.80 15.40
N ALA A 291 -10.26 5.26 15.02
CA ALA A 291 -9.71 5.50 13.69
C ALA A 291 -10.23 4.49 12.67
N GLU A 292 -10.83 5.00 11.61
CA GLU A 292 -11.16 4.27 10.39
C GLU A 292 -9.92 4.12 9.49
N HIS A 293 -10.09 3.54 8.30
CA HIS A 293 -9.01 3.30 7.33
C HIS A 293 -8.24 4.57 6.99
N ALA A 294 -6.91 4.52 7.15
CA ALA A 294 -5.98 5.61 6.87
C ALA A 294 -6.26 6.91 7.66
N ARG A 295 -6.90 6.79 8.86
CA ARG A 295 -7.27 7.92 9.71
C ARG A 295 -6.48 8.00 11.01
N SER A 296 -5.60 7.05 11.29
CA SER A 296 -4.86 6.97 12.56
C SER A 296 -4.19 8.28 12.94
N ILE A 297 -3.50 8.94 12.01
CA ILE A 297 -2.82 10.22 12.25
C ILE A 297 -3.78 11.39 12.46
N ALA A 298 -5.00 11.31 11.91
CA ALA A 298 -5.99 12.39 12.09
C ALA A 298 -6.75 12.26 13.41
N VAL A 299 -6.91 11.02 13.90
CA VAL A 299 -7.64 10.75 15.16
C VAL A 299 -6.74 10.97 16.37
N ASP A 300 -5.50 10.50 16.31
CA ASP A 300 -4.55 10.61 17.42
C ASP A 300 -3.15 11.03 16.93
N PRO A 301 -2.99 12.28 16.50
CA PRO A 301 -1.72 12.78 15.96
C PRO A 301 -0.58 12.73 17.00
N GLU A 302 -0.88 12.92 18.29
CA GLU A 302 0.14 12.96 19.33
C GLU A 302 0.77 11.59 19.58
N ASN A 303 -0.03 10.54 19.77
CA ASN A 303 0.49 9.19 19.95
C ASN A 303 1.11 8.65 18.66
N TYR A 304 0.58 9.03 17.51
CA TYR A 304 1.17 8.69 16.22
C TYR A 304 2.57 9.30 16.07
N GLU A 305 2.73 10.62 16.31
CA GLU A 305 4.03 11.30 16.31
C GLU A 305 5.00 10.71 17.34
N LYS A 306 4.51 10.42 18.55
CA LYS A 306 5.31 9.81 19.61
C LYS A 306 5.84 8.43 19.25
N ALA A 307 5.03 7.58 18.63
CA ALA A 307 5.44 6.25 18.20
C ALA A 307 6.53 6.33 17.12
N ILE A 308 6.34 7.16 16.08
CA ILE A 308 7.35 7.38 15.03
C ILE A 308 8.64 7.94 15.64
N THR A 309 8.53 8.96 16.51
CA THR A 309 9.70 9.60 17.12
C THR A 309 10.49 8.61 17.95
N LYS A 310 9.83 7.78 18.77
CA LYS A 310 10.47 6.73 19.57
C LYS A 310 11.30 5.77 18.71
N PHE A 311 10.77 5.32 17.58
CA PHE A 311 11.49 4.43 16.68
C PHE A 311 12.62 5.14 15.95
N THR A 312 12.37 6.32 15.40
CA THR A 312 13.40 7.06 14.67
C THR A 312 14.57 7.46 15.59
N ASP A 313 14.28 7.89 16.83
CA ASP A 313 15.36 8.26 17.78
C ASP A 313 16.21 7.06 18.18
N LYS A 314 15.63 5.85 18.20
CA LYS A 314 16.35 4.64 18.57
C LYS A 314 17.25 4.12 17.44
N TYR A 315 16.83 4.21 16.17
CA TYR A 315 17.46 3.50 15.06
C TYR A 315 18.08 4.39 13.97
N ILE A 316 17.78 5.69 13.95
CA ILE A 316 18.40 6.66 13.05
C ILE A 316 19.50 7.41 13.82
N LYS A 317 20.71 7.45 13.26
CA LYS A 317 21.88 8.03 13.91
C LYS A 317 22.37 9.27 13.18
#